data_690eab7e6fc1385c4a2ec2bf5185c434
#
_entry.id   690eab7e6fc1385c4a2ec2bf5185c434
#
_cell.length_a   1.000
_cell.length_b   1.000
_cell.length_c   1.000
_cell.angle_alpha   90.00
_cell.angle_beta   90.00
_cell.angle_gamma   90.00
#
_symmetry.space_group_name_H-M   'P 1'
#
loop_
_entity.id
_entity.type
_entity.pdbx_description
1 polymer ?
#
loop_
_entity_poly.entity_id
_entity_poly.type
_entity_poly.pdbx_seq_one_letter_code
_entity_poly.pdbx_strand_id
1 'polypeptide(L)'
;MNGAAAPPLLFQPLRILGLELPNRIVLPAMVTRLSGEDGFVNRAILDRYVRHARGEPGLMVLEAMGVHAAKSGPLLRASGDEYIPALRDLVAACRAVSPTRIAAQIIHFLKISRSGWRQTVGDLGRDEIARIVRDYGDAAVRIRDAGFDAVELHMAHAYTLSSFLSRRNLRRDEFGGRALEHRLRVPSMVLERVRERVGPDYPIGIRYDGEEAIKDGYSVADATVIAVRFARLGANYLSISAGGKFEDALHVKGEPLYPYTGYSGDRCMPSANYPDGLNVYLAEGIRAGLRARGLAVPVVTTGKIRTPELAESILRSGRADLIGMARQLLADPDWPKKVRGGHADRVVPCVYNNVCKALDERFHRVRCTLWRKRDLHAPEPPRDRSAPSWPDAATLRLSEIQGRVRVEWPDASAYGYMVLRREGTGPFVHIDSARGVALRFDDAGVTSGPRYEYEVVAYGLGGERSPPLGPAAIRLGGIHG
;
A
#
# COMPACT_ATOMS: atom_id res chain seq x y z
N MET A 1 -10.19 37.21 -19.84
CA MET A 1 -9.44 35.96 -20.10
C MET A 1 -9.40 35.21 -18.78
N ASN A 2 -10.28 34.22 -18.62
CA ASN A 2 -10.26 33.35 -17.43
C ASN A 2 -9.00 32.48 -17.53
N GLY A 3 -7.97 32.81 -16.75
CA GLY A 3 -6.79 31.98 -16.62
C GLY A 3 -7.21 30.63 -16.03
N ALA A 4 -7.23 29.57 -16.85
CA ALA A 4 -7.44 28.21 -16.37
C ALA A 4 -6.39 27.95 -15.28
N ALA A 5 -6.83 27.65 -14.06
CA ALA A 5 -5.92 27.29 -12.98
C ALA A 5 -5.06 26.12 -13.42
N ALA A 6 -3.75 26.19 -13.15
CA ALA A 6 -2.83 25.10 -13.49
C ALA A 6 -3.36 23.77 -12.92
N PRO A 7 -3.27 22.66 -13.69
CA PRO A 7 -3.77 21.38 -13.23
C PRO A 7 -3.09 20.99 -11.90
N PRO A 8 -3.80 20.27 -11.01
CA PRO A 8 -3.22 19.79 -9.76
C PRO A 8 -1.90 19.05 -9.98
N LEU A 9 -0.91 19.23 -9.09
CA LEU A 9 0.39 18.54 -9.17
C LEU A 9 0.22 17.03 -9.30
N LEU A 10 -0.81 16.49 -8.67
CA LEU A 10 -1.16 15.08 -8.69
C LEU A 10 -1.29 14.51 -10.11
N PHE A 11 -1.77 15.34 -11.06
CA PHE A 11 -1.98 14.95 -12.47
C PHE A 11 -0.93 15.51 -13.43
N GLN A 12 0.10 16.18 -12.92
CA GLN A 12 1.24 16.58 -13.73
C GLN A 12 2.21 15.41 -13.93
N PRO A 13 2.82 15.29 -15.11
CA PRO A 13 3.81 14.25 -15.37
C PRO A 13 5.03 14.40 -14.47
N LEU A 14 5.75 13.29 -14.30
CA LEU A 14 7.04 13.25 -13.60
C LEU A 14 7.96 12.29 -14.33
N ARG A 15 9.23 12.71 -14.51
CA ARG A 15 10.24 11.86 -15.17
C ARG A 15 11.11 11.15 -14.11
N ILE A 16 11.29 9.85 -14.30
CA ILE A 16 12.20 8.99 -13.55
C ILE A 16 13.22 8.42 -14.51
N LEU A 17 14.46 8.93 -14.51
CA LEU A 17 15.44 8.65 -15.55
C LEU A 17 14.83 8.98 -16.94
N GLY A 18 14.83 8.07 -17.90
CA GLY A 18 14.15 8.21 -19.20
C GLY A 18 12.65 7.95 -19.20
N LEU A 19 12.09 7.42 -18.09
CA LEU A 19 10.69 7.03 -17.99
C LEU A 19 9.81 8.21 -17.59
N GLU A 20 8.84 8.58 -18.43
CA GLU A 20 7.84 9.59 -18.12
C GLU A 20 6.57 8.96 -17.56
N LEU A 21 6.21 9.32 -16.33
CA LEU A 21 4.95 8.97 -15.69
C LEU A 21 3.88 10.00 -16.06
N PRO A 22 2.67 9.59 -16.52
CA PRO A 22 1.62 10.53 -16.93
C PRO A 22 1.00 11.31 -15.76
N ASN A 23 1.16 10.86 -14.55
CA ASN A 23 0.71 11.51 -13.31
C ASN A 23 1.52 10.98 -12.12
N ARG A 24 1.29 11.56 -10.92
CA ARG A 24 2.06 11.26 -9.71
C ARG A 24 1.42 10.21 -8.79
N ILE A 25 0.46 9.44 -9.28
CA ILE A 25 -0.22 8.41 -8.50
C ILE A 25 0.46 7.07 -8.75
N VAL A 26 0.84 6.40 -7.69
CA VAL A 26 1.47 5.07 -7.74
C VAL A 26 0.53 4.03 -7.13
N LEU A 27 0.29 2.92 -7.84
CA LEU A 27 -0.19 1.68 -7.23
C LEU A 27 1.03 0.90 -6.73
N PRO A 28 1.35 0.91 -5.42
CA PRO A 28 2.48 0.14 -4.90
C PRO A 28 2.22 -1.36 -4.97
N ALA A 29 3.27 -2.15 -5.04
CA ALA A 29 3.20 -3.60 -5.05
C ALA A 29 2.40 -4.15 -3.86
N MET A 30 1.51 -5.07 -4.15
CA MET A 30 0.59 -5.69 -3.19
C MET A 30 0.33 -7.13 -3.62
N VAL A 31 0.82 -8.10 -2.84
CA VAL A 31 0.65 -9.52 -3.16
C VAL A 31 -0.83 -9.86 -3.25
N THR A 32 -1.22 -10.55 -4.32
CA THR A 32 -2.62 -10.90 -4.59
C THR A 32 -3.00 -12.30 -4.17
N ARG A 33 -2.04 -13.20 -4.04
CA ARG A 33 -2.24 -14.65 -3.83
C ARG A 33 -3.13 -15.28 -4.92
N LEU A 34 -3.13 -14.72 -6.13
CA LEU A 34 -3.94 -15.20 -7.26
C LEU A 34 -3.16 -16.15 -8.17
N SER A 35 -1.81 -16.08 -8.19
CA SER A 35 -1.00 -17.09 -8.89
C SER A 35 -1.21 -18.46 -8.28
N GLY A 36 -0.85 -19.52 -9.01
CA GLY A 36 -0.66 -20.83 -8.42
C GLY A 36 0.63 -20.90 -7.58
N GLU A 37 0.88 -22.04 -6.94
CA GLU A 37 2.17 -22.32 -6.29
C GLU A 37 3.32 -22.45 -7.31
N ASP A 38 2.98 -22.63 -8.57
CA ASP A 38 3.90 -22.64 -9.72
C ASP A 38 4.48 -21.26 -10.04
N GLY A 39 3.81 -20.18 -9.61
CA GLY A 39 4.25 -18.79 -9.77
C GLY A 39 3.99 -18.18 -11.14
N PHE A 40 3.21 -18.85 -12.01
CA PHE A 40 2.85 -18.31 -13.32
C PHE A 40 1.72 -17.28 -13.26
N VAL A 41 1.71 -16.38 -14.23
CA VAL A 41 0.57 -15.53 -14.53
C VAL A 41 -0.58 -16.39 -15.01
N ASN A 42 -1.75 -16.23 -14.39
CA ASN A 42 -2.99 -16.87 -14.79
C ASN A 42 -4.06 -15.83 -15.11
N ARG A 43 -5.25 -16.28 -15.54
CA ARG A 43 -6.36 -15.39 -15.91
C ARG A 43 -6.75 -14.43 -14.80
N ALA A 44 -6.75 -14.86 -13.53
CA ALA A 44 -7.13 -14.01 -12.40
C ALA A 44 -6.11 -12.88 -12.15
N ILE A 45 -4.81 -13.14 -12.31
CA ILE A 45 -3.73 -12.13 -12.28
C ILE A 45 -3.93 -11.13 -13.41
N LEU A 46 -4.14 -11.63 -14.64
CA LEU A 46 -4.36 -10.78 -15.82
C LEU A 46 -5.54 -9.83 -15.61
N ASP A 47 -6.71 -10.37 -15.25
CA ASP A 47 -7.91 -9.58 -15.05
C ASP A 47 -7.75 -8.55 -13.93
N ARG A 48 -7.05 -8.90 -12.85
CA ARG A 48 -6.74 -7.99 -11.73
C ARG A 48 -5.94 -6.79 -12.21
N TYR A 49 -4.83 -7.00 -12.91
CA TYR A 49 -3.93 -5.90 -13.29
C TYR A 49 -4.45 -5.09 -14.47
N VAL A 50 -5.12 -5.72 -15.43
CA VAL A 50 -5.84 -4.99 -16.50
C VAL A 50 -6.94 -4.09 -15.90
N ARG A 51 -7.67 -4.57 -14.88
CA ARG A 51 -8.67 -3.74 -14.17
C ARG A 51 -8.05 -2.53 -13.48
N HIS A 52 -6.89 -2.69 -12.84
CA HIS A 52 -6.17 -1.58 -12.22
C HIS A 52 -5.58 -0.61 -13.28
N ALA A 53 -5.02 -1.14 -14.36
CA ALA A 53 -4.47 -0.32 -15.45
C ALA A 53 -5.52 0.61 -16.06
N ARG A 54 -6.77 0.14 -16.25
CA ARG A 54 -7.89 0.97 -16.72
C ARG A 54 -8.19 2.17 -15.82
N GLY A 55 -7.76 2.16 -14.58
CA GLY A 55 -7.87 3.28 -13.64
C GLY A 55 -6.84 4.38 -13.85
N GLU A 56 -5.82 4.13 -14.67
CA GLU A 56 -4.79 5.08 -15.10
C GLU A 56 -3.94 5.68 -13.97
N PRO A 57 -3.41 4.89 -12.99
CA PRO A 57 -2.34 5.40 -12.15
C PRO A 57 -1.11 5.73 -13.00
N GLY A 58 -0.27 6.67 -12.56
CA GLY A 58 0.95 7.02 -13.28
C GLY A 58 1.97 5.89 -13.34
N LEU A 59 2.13 5.18 -12.22
CA LEU A 59 2.96 3.99 -12.10
C LEU A 59 2.18 2.87 -11.40
N MET A 60 2.19 1.68 -11.99
CA MET A 60 1.68 0.48 -11.39
C MET A 60 2.84 -0.48 -11.11
N VAL A 61 3.14 -0.71 -9.84
CA VAL A 61 4.14 -1.71 -9.43
C VAL A 61 3.42 -3.02 -9.17
N LEU A 62 3.66 -4.01 -10.01
CA LEU A 62 3.08 -5.33 -9.86
C LEU A 62 3.63 -6.02 -8.60
N GLU A 63 2.83 -6.94 -8.05
CA GLU A 63 3.16 -7.67 -6.83
C GLU A 63 4.56 -8.27 -6.82
N ALA A 64 5.10 -8.48 -5.64
CA ALA A 64 6.43 -9.04 -5.45
C ALA A 64 6.56 -10.41 -6.13
N MET A 65 7.58 -10.58 -6.96
CA MET A 65 7.90 -11.80 -7.70
C MET A 65 9.15 -12.44 -7.11
N GLY A 66 9.09 -13.73 -6.77
CA GLY A 66 10.21 -14.45 -6.19
C GLY A 66 11.40 -14.55 -7.15
N VAL A 67 12.59 -14.13 -6.69
CA VAL A 67 13.85 -14.24 -7.48
C VAL A 67 14.45 -15.65 -7.47
N HIS A 68 13.91 -16.55 -6.63
CA HIS A 68 14.36 -17.93 -6.45
C HIS A 68 13.19 -18.92 -6.54
N ALA A 69 13.52 -20.20 -6.80
CA ALA A 69 12.54 -21.26 -7.01
C ALA A 69 11.89 -21.81 -5.73
N ALA A 70 12.32 -21.36 -4.53
CA ALA A 70 11.75 -21.84 -3.27
C ALA A 70 10.25 -21.55 -3.18
N LYS A 71 9.48 -22.54 -2.75
CA LYS A 71 8.03 -22.39 -2.57
C LYS A 71 7.72 -21.57 -1.32
N SER A 72 6.83 -20.58 -1.44
CA SER A 72 6.32 -19.76 -0.33
C SER A 72 4.83 -19.48 -0.46
N GLY A 73 4.07 -20.47 -0.92
CA GLY A 73 2.67 -20.33 -1.28
C GLY A 73 2.47 -19.59 -2.61
N PRO A 74 1.23 -19.23 -2.96
CA PRO A 74 0.90 -18.55 -4.22
C PRO A 74 1.60 -17.18 -4.31
N LEU A 75 2.62 -17.10 -5.18
CA LEU A 75 3.41 -15.90 -5.42
C LEU A 75 3.98 -15.96 -6.84
N LEU A 76 3.87 -14.87 -7.59
CA LEU A 76 4.51 -14.75 -8.91
C LEU A 76 6.03 -14.94 -8.80
N ARG A 77 6.66 -15.36 -9.87
CA ARG A 77 8.10 -15.61 -9.93
C ARG A 77 8.76 -14.96 -11.14
N ALA A 78 10.02 -14.60 -10.95
CA ALA A 78 10.97 -14.20 -11.98
C ALA A 78 12.28 -15.03 -11.87
N SER A 79 12.19 -16.25 -11.27
CA SER A 79 13.33 -17.09 -10.95
C SER A 79 13.86 -17.90 -12.14
N GLY A 80 13.18 -17.93 -13.27
CA GLY A 80 13.55 -18.65 -14.48
C GLY A 80 13.01 -17.98 -15.74
N ASP A 81 13.59 -18.33 -16.88
CA ASP A 81 13.21 -17.73 -18.17
C ASP A 81 11.84 -18.17 -18.65
N GLU A 82 11.33 -19.29 -18.15
CA GLU A 82 10.01 -19.84 -18.41
C GLU A 82 8.86 -18.91 -18.01
N TYR A 83 9.11 -17.95 -17.08
CA TYR A 83 8.10 -16.97 -16.66
C TYR A 83 7.99 -15.78 -17.61
N ILE A 84 9.00 -15.49 -18.45
CA ILE A 84 9.07 -14.31 -19.32
C ILE A 84 7.86 -14.20 -20.26
N PRO A 85 7.42 -15.26 -20.98
CA PRO A 85 6.32 -15.12 -21.92
C PRO A 85 5.02 -14.64 -21.26
N ALA A 86 4.60 -15.30 -20.18
CA ALA A 86 3.36 -14.94 -19.48
C ALA A 86 3.42 -13.55 -18.81
N LEU A 87 4.59 -13.14 -18.32
CA LEU A 87 4.80 -11.78 -17.80
C LEU A 87 4.75 -10.73 -18.93
N ARG A 88 5.26 -11.04 -20.11
CA ARG A 88 5.17 -10.17 -21.32
C ARG A 88 3.72 -9.97 -21.75
N ASP A 89 2.94 -11.03 -21.80
CA ASP A 89 1.52 -10.98 -22.14
C ASP A 89 0.74 -10.12 -21.14
N LEU A 90 1.05 -10.23 -19.85
CA LEU A 90 0.45 -9.39 -18.81
C LEU A 90 0.75 -7.90 -19.02
N VAL A 91 2.02 -7.56 -19.29
CA VAL A 91 2.45 -6.18 -19.58
C VAL A 91 1.75 -5.64 -20.84
N ALA A 92 1.72 -6.44 -21.91
CA ALA A 92 1.07 -6.06 -23.17
C ALA A 92 -0.44 -5.81 -22.96
N ALA A 93 -1.13 -6.68 -22.22
CA ALA A 93 -2.56 -6.52 -21.93
C ALA A 93 -2.87 -5.25 -21.11
N CYS A 94 -2.02 -4.91 -20.15
CA CYS A 94 -2.17 -3.68 -19.39
C CYS A 94 -1.92 -2.42 -20.25
N ARG A 95 -0.89 -2.43 -21.10
CA ARG A 95 -0.56 -1.33 -22.04
C ARG A 95 -1.65 -1.12 -23.09
N ALA A 96 -2.32 -2.18 -23.52
CA ALA A 96 -3.40 -2.07 -24.49
C ALA A 96 -4.60 -1.23 -23.98
N VAL A 97 -4.74 -1.06 -22.68
CA VAL A 97 -5.89 -0.37 -22.07
C VAL A 97 -5.54 0.92 -21.34
N SER A 98 -4.24 1.27 -21.22
CA SER A 98 -3.82 2.38 -20.36
C SER A 98 -2.42 2.90 -20.70
N PRO A 99 -2.16 4.22 -20.55
CA PRO A 99 -0.83 4.80 -20.61
C PRO A 99 0.00 4.59 -19.32
N THR A 100 -0.54 3.89 -18.35
CA THR A 100 0.13 3.59 -17.08
C THR A 100 1.50 2.93 -17.30
N ARG A 101 2.52 3.40 -16.61
CA ARG A 101 3.85 2.76 -16.59
C ARG A 101 3.84 1.57 -15.64
N ILE A 102 4.55 0.51 -15.99
CA ILE A 102 4.45 -0.77 -15.30
C ILE A 102 5.82 -1.20 -14.81
N ALA A 103 5.97 -1.29 -13.49
CA ALA A 103 7.14 -1.88 -12.85
C ALA A 103 6.80 -3.26 -12.25
N ALA A 104 7.79 -4.12 -12.10
CA ALA A 104 7.67 -5.35 -11.31
C ALA A 104 8.49 -5.22 -10.03
N GLN A 105 7.91 -5.56 -8.89
CA GLN A 105 8.68 -5.70 -7.67
C GLN A 105 9.28 -7.12 -7.62
N ILE A 106 10.58 -7.24 -7.27
CA ILE A 106 11.26 -8.53 -7.09
C ILE A 106 11.70 -8.70 -5.65
N ILE A 107 11.61 -9.94 -5.14
CA ILE A 107 11.78 -10.27 -3.73
C ILE A 107 12.54 -11.57 -3.52
N HIS A 108 13.38 -11.60 -2.48
CA HIS A 108 13.87 -12.82 -1.84
C HIS A 108 13.29 -12.92 -0.42
N PHE A 109 12.89 -14.12 -0.01
CA PHE A 109 12.40 -14.40 1.34
C PHE A 109 13.15 -15.58 1.95
N LEU A 110 13.31 -15.52 3.28
CA LEU A 110 13.94 -16.57 4.07
C LEU A 110 12.97 -17.73 4.31
N LYS A 111 13.50 -18.90 4.58
CA LYS A 111 12.72 -20.13 4.80
C LYS A 111 11.93 -20.03 6.12
N ILE A 112 10.69 -20.51 6.07
CA ILE A 112 9.83 -20.69 7.23
C ILE A 112 9.35 -22.13 7.20
N SER A 113 9.61 -22.91 8.26
CA SER A 113 9.10 -24.27 8.38
C SER A 113 7.67 -24.31 8.90
N ARG A 114 6.98 -25.43 8.69
CA ARG A 114 5.64 -25.66 9.28
C ARG A 114 5.65 -25.73 10.80
N SER A 115 6.80 -26.02 11.41
CA SER A 115 6.98 -26.03 12.86
C SER A 115 7.14 -24.64 13.47
N GLY A 116 7.11 -23.57 12.65
CA GLY A 116 7.32 -22.20 13.10
C GLY A 116 8.79 -21.75 13.09
N TRP A 117 9.74 -22.64 12.81
CA TRP A 117 11.15 -22.22 12.67
C TRP A 117 11.31 -21.26 11.51
N ARG A 118 12.06 -20.19 11.71
CA ARG A 118 12.37 -19.17 10.73
C ARG A 118 13.87 -19.04 10.54
N GLN A 119 14.31 -19.14 9.29
CA GLN A 119 15.67 -18.79 8.92
C GLN A 119 15.87 -17.28 9.12
N THR A 120 17.00 -16.91 9.69
CA THR A 120 17.43 -15.52 9.84
C THR A 120 18.56 -15.21 8.86
N VAL A 121 18.89 -13.94 8.68
CA VAL A 121 20.09 -13.57 7.89
C VAL A 121 21.38 -14.07 8.56
N GLY A 122 21.35 -14.32 9.88
CA GLY A 122 22.46 -14.90 10.62
C GLY A 122 22.83 -16.34 10.18
N ASP A 123 21.85 -17.08 9.66
CA ASP A 123 22.03 -18.47 9.21
C ASP A 123 22.59 -18.57 7.78
N LEU A 124 22.70 -17.44 7.05
CA LEU A 124 23.17 -17.45 5.66
C LEU A 124 24.69 -17.50 5.57
N GLY A 125 25.21 -18.48 4.84
CA GLY A 125 26.60 -18.54 4.45
C GLY A 125 26.97 -17.52 3.36
N ARG A 126 28.27 -17.28 3.15
CA ARG A 126 28.77 -16.36 2.10
C ARG A 126 28.30 -16.76 0.70
N ASP A 127 28.29 -18.06 0.39
CA ASP A 127 27.87 -18.58 -0.92
C ASP A 127 26.36 -18.36 -1.14
N GLU A 128 25.54 -18.46 -0.08
CA GLU A 128 24.10 -18.17 -0.16
C GLU A 128 23.86 -16.68 -0.38
N ILE A 129 24.61 -15.80 0.30
CA ILE A 129 24.55 -14.35 0.08
C ILE A 129 24.94 -14.02 -1.36
N ALA A 130 26.04 -14.60 -1.86
CA ALA A 130 26.47 -14.39 -3.24
C ALA A 130 25.43 -14.90 -4.26
N ARG A 131 24.75 -16.00 -3.97
CA ARG A 131 23.64 -16.51 -4.78
C ARG A 131 22.46 -15.56 -4.78
N ILE A 132 22.03 -15.05 -3.61
CA ILE A 132 20.97 -14.05 -3.51
C ILE A 132 21.26 -12.84 -4.40
N VAL A 133 22.49 -12.33 -4.37
CA VAL A 133 22.91 -11.20 -5.21
C VAL A 133 22.78 -11.51 -6.71
N ARG A 134 23.22 -12.71 -7.13
CA ARG A 134 23.07 -13.17 -8.53
C ARG A 134 21.60 -13.30 -8.92
N ASP A 135 20.79 -13.95 -8.09
CA ASP A 135 19.37 -14.20 -8.35
C ASP A 135 18.58 -12.89 -8.58
N TYR A 136 18.88 -11.83 -7.83
CA TYR A 136 18.30 -10.50 -8.07
C TYR A 136 18.72 -9.92 -9.42
N GLY A 137 20.00 -10.02 -9.79
CA GLY A 137 20.50 -9.56 -11.08
C GLY A 137 19.85 -10.28 -12.25
N ASP A 138 19.71 -11.59 -12.17
CA ASP A 138 19.12 -12.41 -13.23
C ASP A 138 17.60 -12.21 -13.32
N ALA A 139 16.89 -12.08 -12.18
CA ALA A 139 15.48 -11.76 -12.15
C ALA A 139 15.20 -10.36 -12.75
N ALA A 140 16.04 -9.37 -12.47
CA ALA A 140 15.89 -8.03 -13.05
C ALA A 140 16.04 -8.02 -14.58
N VAL A 141 16.93 -8.83 -15.14
CA VAL A 141 17.04 -9.02 -16.59
C VAL A 141 15.77 -9.62 -17.16
N ARG A 142 15.20 -10.67 -16.54
CA ARG A 142 13.96 -11.29 -16.98
C ARG A 142 12.77 -10.32 -16.96
N ILE A 143 12.71 -9.46 -15.92
CA ILE A 143 11.69 -8.40 -15.84
C ILE A 143 11.85 -7.40 -17.00
N ARG A 144 13.07 -6.94 -17.29
CA ARG A 144 13.34 -6.07 -18.44
C ARG A 144 12.94 -6.75 -19.75
N ASP A 145 13.33 -8.00 -19.95
CA ASP A 145 13.10 -8.77 -21.19
C ASP A 145 11.63 -9.15 -21.36
N ALA A 146 10.85 -9.22 -20.25
CA ALA A 146 9.39 -9.31 -20.28
C ALA A 146 8.73 -7.96 -20.64
N GLY A 147 9.49 -6.88 -20.78
CA GLY A 147 9.01 -5.59 -21.26
C GLY A 147 8.46 -4.67 -20.17
N PHE A 148 8.75 -4.88 -18.91
CA PHE A 148 8.41 -3.90 -17.86
C PHE A 148 9.20 -2.60 -18.03
N ASP A 149 8.59 -1.48 -17.63
CA ASP A 149 9.22 -0.14 -17.75
C ASP A 149 10.29 0.10 -16.65
N ALA A 150 10.21 -0.63 -15.54
CA ALA A 150 11.14 -0.54 -14.42
C ALA A 150 11.14 -1.82 -13.58
N VAL A 151 12.16 -2.00 -12.76
CA VAL A 151 12.19 -3.00 -11.68
C VAL A 151 12.23 -2.31 -10.32
N GLU A 152 11.48 -2.82 -9.33
CA GLU A 152 11.53 -2.36 -7.93
C GLU A 152 12.11 -3.44 -7.04
N LEU A 153 13.18 -3.11 -6.29
CA LEU A 153 13.81 -4.03 -5.34
C LEU A 153 13.08 -3.96 -4.00
N HIS A 154 12.56 -5.10 -3.53
CA HIS A 154 11.90 -5.16 -2.24
C HIS A 154 12.92 -5.29 -1.11
N MET A 155 13.14 -4.19 -0.39
CA MET A 155 14.05 -4.08 0.75
C MET A 155 13.30 -3.64 2.03
N ALA A 156 12.03 -4.01 2.16
CA ALA A 156 11.14 -3.62 3.26
C ALA A 156 10.52 -4.84 3.97
N HIS A 157 9.74 -4.59 5.03
CA HIS A 157 8.78 -5.50 5.66
C HIS A 157 9.36 -6.78 6.26
N ALA A 158 10.61 -6.74 6.72
CA ALA A 158 11.35 -7.86 7.31
C ALA A 158 11.62 -9.04 6.35
N TYR A 159 11.55 -8.80 5.03
CA TYR A 159 12.08 -9.77 4.07
C TYR A 159 13.61 -9.72 4.02
N THR A 160 14.25 -10.56 3.23
CA THR A 160 15.68 -10.81 3.31
C THR A 160 16.53 -9.54 3.29
N LEU A 161 16.33 -8.64 2.31
CA LEU A 161 17.13 -7.41 2.21
C LEU A 161 16.83 -6.41 3.32
N SER A 162 15.57 -6.30 3.76
CA SER A 162 15.20 -5.52 4.94
C SER A 162 15.83 -6.07 6.21
N SER A 163 15.88 -7.40 6.35
CA SER A 163 16.52 -8.04 7.50
C SER A 163 18.03 -7.80 7.55
N PHE A 164 18.71 -7.67 6.41
CA PHE A 164 20.11 -7.21 6.39
C PHE A 164 20.26 -5.76 6.86
N LEU A 165 19.36 -4.86 6.47
CA LEU A 165 19.37 -3.45 6.89
C LEU A 165 19.05 -3.27 8.38
N SER A 166 18.28 -4.18 8.95
CA SER A 166 17.74 -4.10 10.29
C SER A 166 18.81 -3.99 11.36
N ARG A 167 18.53 -3.22 12.44
CA ARG A 167 19.34 -3.27 13.66
C ARG A 167 19.24 -4.62 14.39
N ARG A 168 18.27 -5.48 14.01
CA ARG A 168 18.17 -6.87 14.47
C ARG A 168 19.10 -7.83 13.73
N ASN A 169 19.83 -7.38 12.72
CA ASN A 169 20.88 -8.15 12.08
C ASN A 169 22.12 -8.22 12.99
N LEU A 170 22.18 -9.26 13.80
CA LEU A 170 23.21 -9.47 14.82
C LEU A 170 24.44 -10.24 14.29
N ARG A 171 24.63 -10.33 12.98
CA ARG A 171 25.82 -10.94 12.39
C ARG A 171 27.09 -10.25 12.91
N ARG A 172 28.16 -11.04 13.06
CA ARG A 172 29.45 -10.54 13.56
C ARG A 172 30.51 -10.39 12.46
N ASP A 173 30.08 -10.51 11.21
CA ASP A 173 30.92 -10.32 10.02
C ASP A 173 30.57 -8.99 9.30
N GLU A 174 31.15 -8.80 8.10
CA GLU A 174 30.94 -7.58 7.30
C GLU A 174 29.54 -7.43 6.70
N PHE A 175 28.60 -8.34 6.99
CA PHE A 175 27.22 -8.33 6.48
C PHE A 175 26.19 -7.93 7.56
N GLY A 176 26.62 -7.47 8.75
CA GLY A 176 25.68 -7.10 9.80
C GLY A 176 26.31 -6.47 11.04
N GLY A 177 25.59 -6.55 12.16
CA GLY A 177 25.99 -5.98 13.43
C GLY A 177 25.64 -4.48 13.61
N ARG A 178 26.36 -3.79 14.51
CA ARG A 178 26.03 -2.39 14.87
C ARG A 178 26.32 -1.39 13.75
N ALA A 179 27.35 -1.62 12.94
CA ALA A 179 27.75 -0.72 11.87
C ALA A 179 26.74 -0.72 10.74
N LEU A 180 26.16 0.45 10.42
CA LEU A 180 25.23 0.60 9.30
C LEU A 180 25.89 0.22 7.97
N GLU A 181 27.17 0.51 7.80
CA GLU A 181 27.92 0.16 6.58
C GLU A 181 27.95 -1.35 6.33
N HIS A 182 28.05 -2.17 7.37
CA HIS A 182 27.97 -3.63 7.24
C HIS A 182 26.54 -4.09 6.90
N ARG A 183 25.52 -3.50 7.53
CA ARG A 183 24.12 -3.82 7.22
C ARG A 183 23.71 -3.40 5.81
N LEU A 184 24.31 -2.34 5.27
CA LEU A 184 24.11 -1.86 3.91
C LEU A 184 24.81 -2.71 2.85
N ARG A 185 25.77 -3.53 3.21
CA ARG A 185 26.63 -4.22 2.24
C ARG A 185 25.83 -5.12 1.29
N VAL A 186 25.05 -6.05 1.78
CA VAL A 186 24.24 -6.95 0.91
C VAL A 186 23.22 -6.19 0.06
N PRO A 187 22.39 -5.27 0.61
CA PRO A 187 21.53 -4.41 -0.20
C PRO A 187 22.26 -3.62 -1.28
N SER A 188 23.46 -3.10 -0.97
CA SER A 188 24.29 -2.39 -1.96
C SER A 188 24.78 -3.32 -3.08
N MET A 189 25.32 -4.48 -2.72
CA MET A 189 25.75 -5.49 -3.70
C MET A 189 24.60 -5.92 -4.64
N VAL A 190 23.39 -6.07 -4.10
CA VAL A 190 22.19 -6.38 -4.91
C VAL A 190 21.90 -5.25 -5.90
N LEU A 191 21.88 -3.99 -5.44
CA LEU A 191 21.61 -2.84 -6.30
C LEU A 191 22.68 -2.69 -7.39
N GLU A 192 23.96 -2.80 -7.04
CA GLU A 192 25.09 -2.75 -7.96
C GLU A 192 24.98 -3.88 -9.02
N ARG A 193 24.69 -5.11 -8.57
CA ARG A 193 24.52 -6.24 -9.47
C ARG A 193 23.33 -6.07 -10.41
N VAL A 194 22.20 -5.57 -9.91
CA VAL A 194 21.03 -5.30 -10.76
C VAL A 194 21.37 -4.20 -11.78
N ARG A 195 22.01 -3.11 -11.37
CA ARG A 195 22.43 -2.03 -12.27
C ARG A 195 23.39 -2.52 -13.36
N GLU A 196 24.38 -3.31 -12.99
CA GLU A 196 25.30 -3.97 -13.93
C GLU A 196 24.54 -4.78 -15.00
N ARG A 197 23.53 -5.56 -14.56
CA ARG A 197 22.81 -6.50 -15.42
C ARG A 197 21.76 -5.85 -16.32
N VAL A 198 21.08 -4.81 -15.85
CA VAL A 198 20.02 -4.15 -16.65
C VAL A 198 20.53 -2.96 -17.47
N GLY A 199 21.75 -2.50 -17.21
CA GLY A 199 22.36 -1.34 -17.88
C GLY A 199 22.01 0.00 -17.24
N PRO A 200 22.60 1.11 -17.71
CA PRO A 200 22.49 2.43 -17.08
C PRO A 200 21.11 3.08 -17.26
N ASP A 201 20.39 2.77 -18.34
CA ASP A 201 19.19 3.48 -18.77
C ASP A 201 17.89 2.84 -18.29
N TYR A 202 17.95 1.67 -17.65
CA TYR A 202 16.77 0.98 -17.14
C TYR A 202 16.44 1.43 -15.71
N PRO A 203 15.22 1.96 -15.44
CA PRO A 203 14.88 2.49 -14.12
C PRO A 203 14.83 1.41 -13.04
N ILE A 204 15.52 1.66 -11.92
CA ILE A 204 15.51 0.81 -10.72
C ILE A 204 14.89 1.60 -9.56
N GLY A 205 13.77 1.10 -9.03
CA GLY A 205 13.18 1.57 -7.80
C GLY A 205 13.62 0.74 -6.59
N ILE A 206 13.53 1.33 -5.42
CA ILE A 206 13.74 0.61 -4.16
C ILE A 206 12.58 0.88 -3.22
N ARG A 207 11.90 -0.19 -2.76
CA ARG A 207 10.96 -0.11 -1.67
C ARG A 207 11.64 -0.54 -0.39
N TYR A 208 11.73 0.38 0.60
CA TYR A 208 12.34 0.09 1.89
C TYR A 208 11.61 0.83 3.02
N ASP A 209 11.87 0.43 4.27
CA ASP A 209 11.22 1.04 5.42
C ASP A 209 11.92 2.34 5.79
N GLY A 210 11.17 3.43 5.91
CA GLY A 210 11.67 4.69 6.46
C GLY A 210 11.89 4.62 7.97
N GLU A 211 11.33 3.59 8.61
CA GLU A 211 11.47 3.27 10.03
C GLU A 211 11.08 1.82 10.27
N GLU A 212 11.79 1.10 11.13
CA GLU A 212 11.44 -0.29 11.46
C GLU A 212 10.21 -0.40 12.36
N ALA A 213 9.88 0.66 13.10
CA ALA A 213 8.76 0.70 14.05
C ALA A 213 8.81 -0.45 15.09
N ILE A 214 10.00 -0.77 15.58
CA ILE A 214 10.28 -1.73 16.66
C ILE A 214 11.22 -1.10 17.70
N LYS A 215 11.25 -1.66 18.90
CA LYS A 215 12.19 -1.22 19.93
C LYS A 215 13.63 -1.39 19.44
N ASP A 216 14.42 -0.34 19.60
CA ASP A 216 15.82 -0.28 19.14
C ASP A 216 16.02 -0.46 17.62
N GLY A 217 14.94 -0.36 16.83
CA GLY A 217 15.00 -0.36 15.37
C GLY A 217 15.65 0.92 14.81
N TYR A 218 15.95 0.91 13.52
CA TYR A 218 16.44 2.11 12.87
C TYR A 218 15.31 3.13 12.66
N SER A 219 15.69 4.41 12.75
CA SER A 219 14.80 5.57 12.62
C SER A 219 14.86 6.19 11.21
N VAL A 220 14.03 7.22 10.97
CA VAL A 220 14.07 8.02 9.73
C VAL A 220 15.44 8.65 9.47
N ALA A 221 16.22 8.94 10.51
CA ALA A 221 17.59 9.46 10.37
C ALA A 221 18.52 8.41 9.72
N ASP A 222 18.47 7.16 10.21
CA ASP A 222 19.21 6.05 9.60
C ASP A 222 18.72 5.78 8.17
N ALA A 223 17.39 5.77 7.97
CA ALA A 223 16.76 5.56 6.66
C ALA A 223 17.18 6.64 5.64
N THR A 224 17.43 7.86 6.11
CA THR A 224 17.96 8.95 5.26
C THR A 224 19.39 8.65 4.79
N VAL A 225 20.24 8.12 5.66
CA VAL A 225 21.60 7.68 5.26
C VAL A 225 21.54 6.53 4.27
N ILE A 226 20.65 5.56 4.49
CA ILE A 226 20.37 4.45 3.57
C ILE A 226 19.92 4.98 2.20
N ALA A 227 18.98 5.94 2.16
CA ALA A 227 18.51 6.59 0.93
C ALA A 227 19.64 7.24 0.13
N VAL A 228 20.52 7.97 0.81
CA VAL A 228 21.69 8.62 0.19
C VAL A 228 22.61 7.57 -0.45
N ARG A 229 22.85 6.45 0.23
CA ARG A 229 23.64 5.35 -0.33
C ARG A 229 22.98 4.77 -1.58
N PHE A 230 21.71 4.46 -1.53
CA PHE A 230 20.96 3.92 -2.68
C PHE A 230 20.92 4.89 -3.86
N ALA A 231 20.70 6.18 -3.60
CA ALA A 231 20.73 7.22 -4.64
C ALA A 231 22.09 7.28 -5.35
N ARG A 232 23.20 7.23 -4.58
CA ARG A 232 24.56 7.24 -5.12
C ARG A 232 24.92 5.98 -5.90
N LEU A 233 24.29 4.85 -5.59
CA LEU A 233 24.45 3.58 -6.31
C LEU A 233 23.50 3.46 -7.51
N GLY A 234 22.74 4.52 -7.84
CA GLY A 234 21.93 4.57 -9.06
C GLY A 234 20.48 4.11 -8.90
N ALA A 235 19.90 4.14 -7.69
CA ALA A 235 18.45 4.04 -7.52
C ALA A 235 17.78 5.27 -8.16
N ASN A 236 16.72 5.03 -8.93
CA ASN A 236 16.04 6.07 -9.71
C ASN A 236 14.76 6.58 -9.03
N TYR A 237 14.16 5.84 -8.12
CA TYR A 237 13.13 6.30 -7.20
C TYR A 237 13.15 5.48 -5.90
N LEU A 238 12.63 6.07 -4.82
CA LEU A 238 12.54 5.43 -3.52
C LEU A 238 11.07 5.40 -3.08
N SER A 239 10.54 4.20 -2.80
CA SER A 239 9.19 3.96 -2.30
C SER A 239 9.24 3.68 -0.82
N ILE A 240 8.76 4.63 -0.01
CA ILE A 240 8.92 4.57 1.45
C ILE A 240 7.76 3.82 2.08
N SER A 241 8.10 2.80 2.86
CA SER A 241 7.21 2.04 3.71
C SER A 241 7.59 2.18 5.18
N ALA A 242 7.01 1.38 6.06
CA ALA A 242 7.34 1.35 7.48
C ALA A 242 7.05 -0.03 8.07
N GLY A 243 7.93 -0.50 8.95
CA GLY A 243 7.73 -1.69 9.73
C GLY A 243 7.66 -3.00 8.94
N GLY A 244 7.43 -4.10 9.65
CA GLY A 244 7.38 -5.43 9.05
C GLY A 244 7.30 -6.53 10.10
N LYS A 245 7.44 -7.79 9.67
CA LYS A 245 7.40 -8.98 10.54
C LYS A 245 8.82 -9.40 10.90
N PHE A 246 9.48 -8.71 11.82
CA PHE A 246 10.80 -9.11 12.30
C PHE A 246 10.73 -10.29 13.30
N GLU A 247 9.65 -10.31 14.10
CA GLU A 247 9.37 -11.34 15.11
C GLU A 247 7.85 -11.52 15.23
N ASP A 248 7.41 -12.50 16.02
CA ASP A 248 5.99 -12.66 16.34
C ASP A 248 5.52 -11.45 17.16
N ALA A 249 4.43 -10.85 16.73
CA ALA A 249 3.88 -9.67 17.40
C ALA A 249 3.32 -10.04 18.77
N LEU A 250 3.93 -9.53 19.82
CA LEU A 250 3.34 -9.50 21.13
C LEU A 250 2.76 -8.09 21.36
N HIS A 251 1.47 -7.96 21.12
CA HIS A 251 0.74 -6.75 21.47
C HIS A 251 0.33 -6.82 22.94
N VAL A 252 0.86 -5.92 23.76
CA VAL A 252 0.48 -5.81 25.16
C VAL A 252 -0.75 -4.91 25.26
N LYS A 253 -1.83 -5.41 25.88
CA LYS A 253 -3.05 -4.62 26.08
C LYS A 253 -2.76 -3.37 26.92
N GLY A 254 -3.13 -2.20 26.41
CA GLY A 254 -2.93 -0.92 27.08
C GLY A 254 -1.64 -0.19 26.71
N GLU A 255 -0.71 -0.82 25.98
CA GLU A 255 0.42 -0.11 25.39
C GLU A 255 0.03 0.60 24.10
N PRO A 256 0.72 1.68 23.73
CA PRO A 256 0.55 2.31 22.42
C PRO A 256 0.68 1.27 21.31
N LEU A 257 -0.10 1.41 20.24
CA LEU A 257 0.02 0.57 19.05
C LEU A 257 1.42 0.63 18.42
N TYR A 258 2.24 1.54 18.87
CA TYR A 258 3.61 1.78 18.48
C TYR A 258 4.42 2.35 19.66
N PRO A 259 5.66 1.91 19.89
CA PRO A 259 6.37 0.84 19.17
C PRO A 259 5.97 -0.56 19.67
N TYR A 260 5.99 -1.53 18.76
CA TYR A 260 5.81 -2.94 19.12
C TYR A 260 7.12 -3.61 19.53
N THR A 261 7.00 -4.66 20.33
CA THR A 261 8.08 -5.60 20.58
C THR A 261 8.11 -6.65 19.47
N GLY A 262 8.79 -6.33 18.36
CA GLY A 262 9.13 -7.32 17.32
C GLY A 262 8.26 -7.32 16.06
N TYR A 263 6.94 -7.07 16.15
CA TYR A 263 6.07 -7.01 14.97
C TYR A 263 5.51 -5.62 14.75
N SER A 264 5.91 -4.99 13.69
CA SER A 264 5.50 -3.63 13.33
C SER A 264 4.62 -3.55 12.08
N GLY A 265 3.98 -4.67 11.73
CA GLY A 265 3.19 -4.80 10.50
C GLY A 265 1.99 -3.86 10.41
N ASP A 266 1.50 -3.33 11.53
CA ASP A 266 0.45 -2.32 11.53
C ASP A 266 0.93 -0.97 10.99
N ARG A 267 2.22 -0.70 11.02
CA ARG A 267 2.80 0.49 10.39
C ARG A 267 2.89 0.33 8.87
N CYS A 268 3.16 -0.89 8.39
CA CYS A 268 3.12 -1.23 6.97
C CYS A 268 1.70 -1.08 6.38
N MET A 269 0.69 -1.56 7.10
CA MET A 269 -0.71 -1.52 6.69
C MET A 269 -1.59 -0.97 7.82
N PRO A 270 -1.52 0.35 8.11
CA PRO A 270 -2.25 0.94 9.23
C PRO A 270 -3.76 0.74 9.08
N SER A 271 -4.41 0.32 10.18
CA SER A 271 -5.85 0.12 10.25
C SER A 271 -6.63 1.44 10.30
N ALA A 272 -7.96 1.37 10.40
CA ALA A 272 -8.82 2.54 10.52
C ALA A 272 -8.47 3.43 11.72
N ASN A 273 -7.96 2.85 12.81
CA ASN A 273 -7.62 3.56 14.05
C ASN A 273 -6.42 4.51 13.93
N TYR A 274 -5.61 4.39 12.89
CA TYR A 274 -4.50 5.30 12.65
C TYR A 274 -4.94 6.52 11.85
N PRO A 275 -4.29 7.68 12.02
CA PRO A 275 -4.60 8.86 11.23
C PRO A 275 -4.28 8.67 9.75
N ASP A 276 -4.97 9.40 8.87
CA ASP A 276 -4.65 9.46 7.45
C ASP A 276 -3.28 10.14 7.26
N GLY A 277 -2.49 9.63 6.31
CA GLY A 277 -1.15 10.14 6.06
C GLY A 277 -0.11 9.75 7.10
N LEU A 278 -0.35 8.72 7.93
CA LEU A 278 0.49 8.31 9.07
C LEU A 278 2.00 8.27 8.78
N ASN A 279 2.41 7.79 7.61
CA ASN A 279 3.82 7.58 7.28
C ASN A 279 4.42 8.69 6.40
N VAL A 280 3.71 9.79 6.15
CA VAL A 280 4.18 10.88 5.27
C VAL A 280 5.47 11.53 5.80
N TYR A 281 5.61 11.67 7.12
CA TYR A 281 6.82 12.24 7.75
C TYR A 281 8.10 11.47 7.41
N LEU A 282 8.00 10.16 7.12
CA LEU A 282 9.15 9.34 6.72
C LEU A 282 9.66 9.74 5.34
N ALA A 283 8.75 9.85 4.38
CA ALA A 283 9.08 10.31 3.04
C ALA A 283 9.60 11.76 3.04
N GLU A 284 8.99 12.63 3.84
CA GLU A 284 9.40 14.02 4.02
C GLU A 284 10.85 14.13 4.54
N GLY A 285 11.18 13.43 5.62
CA GLY A 285 12.53 13.44 6.20
C GLY A 285 13.59 12.90 5.24
N ILE A 286 13.29 11.78 4.56
CA ILE A 286 14.19 11.17 3.58
C ILE A 286 14.39 12.10 2.37
N ARG A 287 13.30 12.67 1.83
CA ARG A 287 13.37 13.60 0.70
C ARG A 287 14.18 14.85 1.05
N ALA A 288 13.95 15.43 2.21
CA ALA A 288 14.72 16.57 2.69
C ALA A 288 16.21 16.24 2.79
N GLY A 289 16.56 15.09 3.36
CA GLY A 289 17.94 14.64 3.50
C GLY A 289 18.64 14.35 2.16
N LEU A 290 17.93 13.86 1.15
CA LEU A 290 18.44 13.72 -0.21
C LEU A 290 18.69 15.09 -0.86
N ARG A 291 17.72 16.01 -0.80
CA ARG A 291 17.82 17.36 -1.38
C ARG A 291 18.96 18.17 -0.75
N ALA A 292 19.14 18.07 0.56
CA ALA A 292 20.27 18.71 1.26
C ALA A 292 21.66 18.24 0.79
N ARG A 293 21.71 17.10 0.05
CA ARG A 293 22.94 16.54 -0.54
C ARG A 293 22.98 16.61 -2.06
N GLY A 294 22.11 17.42 -2.68
CA GLY A 294 22.04 17.60 -4.13
C GLY A 294 21.50 16.38 -4.89
N LEU A 295 20.86 15.44 -4.22
CA LEU A 295 20.33 14.22 -4.83
C LEU A 295 18.84 14.41 -5.17
N ALA A 296 18.51 14.34 -6.48
CA ALA A 296 17.17 14.62 -7.01
C ALA A 296 16.33 13.33 -7.24
N VAL A 297 16.59 12.25 -6.50
CA VAL A 297 15.84 11.00 -6.62
C VAL A 297 14.41 11.22 -6.12
N PRO A 298 13.36 10.90 -6.93
CA PRO A 298 11.97 11.01 -6.51
C PRO A 298 11.61 10.07 -5.37
N VAL A 299 10.78 10.56 -4.44
CA VAL A 299 10.33 9.82 -3.26
C VAL A 299 8.82 9.60 -3.33
N VAL A 300 8.41 8.33 -3.24
CA VAL A 300 7.01 7.91 -3.12
C VAL A 300 6.66 7.80 -1.64
N THR A 301 5.62 8.49 -1.19
CA THR A 301 5.04 8.29 0.14
C THR A 301 3.86 7.33 0.10
N THR A 302 3.68 6.53 1.16
CA THR A 302 2.54 5.62 1.33
C THR A 302 2.01 5.69 2.77
N GLY A 303 0.77 5.26 3.00
CA GLY A 303 0.21 5.13 4.35
C GLY A 303 -1.07 5.92 4.56
N LYS A 304 -2.22 5.29 4.33
CA LYS A 304 -3.57 5.86 4.49
C LYS A 304 -3.77 7.21 3.77
N ILE A 305 -3.32 7.33 2.54
CA ILE A 305 -3.65 8.45 1.66
C ILE A 305 -4.83 8.01 0.80
N ARG A 306 -5.99 8.65 0.93
CA ARG A 306 -7.23 8.25 0.24
C ARG A 306 -7.98 9.40 -0.41
N THR A 307 -7.76 10.64 0.05
CA THR A 307 -8.45 11.81 -0.50
C THR A 307 -7.55 12.62 -1.43
N PRO A 308 -8.11 13.27 -2.46
CA PRO A 308 -7.34 14.09 -3.38
C PRO A 308 -6.72 15.31 -2.70
N GLU A 309 -7.42 15.90 -1.71
CA GLU A 309 -6.95 17.07 -0.95
C GLU A 309 -5.67 16.73 -0.17
N LEU A 310 -5.65 15.59 0.54
CA LEU A 310 -4.46 15.14 1.25
C LEU A 310 -3.31 14.84 0.28
N ALA A 311 -3.59 14.13 -0.82
CA ALA A 311 -2.59 13.80 -1.83
C ALA A 311 -1.97 15.05 -2.45
N GLU A 312 -2.78 16.01 -2.86
CA GLU A 312 -2.32 17.28 -3.45
C GLU A 312 -1.56 18.13 -2.43
N SER A 313 -2.04 18.19 -1.17
CA SER A 313 -1.36 18.91 -0.08
C SER A 313 0.06 18.38 0.16
N ILE A 314 0.25 17.06 0.19
CA ILE A 314 1.56 16.42 0.35
C ILE A 314 2.52 16.82 -0.77
N LEU A 315 2.05 16.82 -2.02
CA LEU A 315 2.86 17.20 -3.18
C LEU A 315 3.20 18.69 -3.17
N ARG A 316 2.22 19.56 -2.93
CA ARG A 316 2.40 21.02 -2.90
C ARG A 316 3.33 21.48 -1.79
N SER A 317 3.25 20.86 -0.63
CA SER A 317 4.17 21.14 0.50
C SER A 317 5.57 20.52 0.32
N GLY A 318 5.80 19.77 -0.77
CA GLY A 318 7.10 19.17 -1.07
C GLY A 318 7.49 18.03 -0.13
N ARG A 319 6.52 17.39 0.55
CA ARG A 319 6.78 16.28 1.47
C ARG A 319 7.06 14.97 0.76
N ALA A 320 6.61 14.83 -0.49
CA ALA A 320 6.92 13.71 -1.38
C ALA A 320 6.86 14.19 -2.83
N ASP A 321 7.34 13.36 -3.78
CA ASP A 321 7.26 13.60 -5.22
C ASP A 321 6.14 12.78 -5.87
N LEU A 322 5.75 11.65 -5.27
CA LEU A 322 4.76 10.68 -5.75
C LEU A 322 3.89 10.17 -4.58
N ILE A 323 2.65 9.82 -4.89
CA ILE A 323 1.64 9.38 -3.91
C ILE A 323 1.30 7.91 -4.14
N GLY A 324 1.64 7.06 -3.19
CA GLY A 324 1.36 5.62 -3.22
C GLY A 324 0.04 5.27 -2.51
N MET A 325 -0.89 4.64 -3.21
CA MET A 325 -2.24 4.31 -2.74
C MET A 325 -2.56 2.82 -2.96
N ALA A 326 -1.99 1.88 -2.17
CA ALA A 326 -2.25 0.46 -2.37
C ALA A 326 -3.72 0.08 -2.12
N ARG A 327 -4.18 0.19 -0.88
CA ARG A 327 -5.53 -0.26 -0.48
C ARG A 327 -6.65 0.63 -1.00
N GLN A 328 -6.38 1.93 -1.22
CA GLN A 328 -7.36 2.82 -1.83
C GLN A 328 -7.61 2.43 -3.29
N LEU A 329 -6.57 2.15 -4.07
CA LEU A 329 -6.73 1.70 -5.45
C LEU A 329 -7.23 0.25 -5.54
N LEU A 330 -7.03 -0.58 -4.49
CA LEU A 330 -7.70 -1.87 -4.38
C LEU A 330 -9.22 -1.71 -4.20
N ALA A 331 -9.65 -0.76 -3.39
CA ALA A 331 -11.07 -0.49 -3.15
C ALA A 331 -11.73 0.15 -4.39
N ASP A 332 -11.06 1.11 -5.01
CA ASP A 332 -11.51 1.86 -6.18
C ASP A 332 -10.37 2.06 -7.20
N PRO A 333 -10.16 1.14 -8.13
CA PRO A 333 -9.16 1.31 -9.17
C PRO A 333 -9.37 2.56 -10.03
N ASP A 334 -10.61 3.04 -10.18
CA ASP A 334 -10.96 4.21 -10.98
C ASP A 334 -10.70 5.54 -10.27
N TRP A 335 -10.15 5.52 -9.05
CA TRP A 335 -9.87 6.73 -8.27
C TRP A 335 -9.13 7.81 -9.08
N PRO A 336 -8.03 7.49 -9.84
CA PRO A 336 -7.31 8.51 -10.60
C PRO A 336 -8.20 9.16 -11.68
N LYS A 337 -9.00 8.36 -12.39
CA LYS A 337 -9.90 8.86 -13.44
C LYS A 337 -11.03 9.69 -12.87
N LYS A 338 -11.65 9.25 -11.77
CA LYS A 338 -12.73 9.96 -11.09
C LYS A 338 -12.25 11.33 -10.62
N VAL A 339 -11.10 11.38 -9.95
CA VAL A 339 -10.56 12.64 -9.41
C VAL A 339 -10.14 13.58 -10.55
N ARG A 340 -9.44 13.08 -11.57
CA ARG A 340 -9.06 13.88 -12.75
C ARG A 340 -10.27 14.45 -13.49
N GLY A 341 -11.37 13.69 -13.54
CA GLY A 341 -12.62 14.09 -14.18
C GLY A 341 -13.53 14.98 -13.31
N GLY A 342 -13.08 15.43 -12.13
CA GLY A 342 -13.89 16.25 -11.22
C GLY A 342 -14.96 15.49 -10.43
N HIS A 343 -14.87 14.14 -10.39
CA HIS A 343 -15.82 13.26 -9.73
C HIS A 343 -15.26 12.64 -8.44
N ALA A 344 -14.55 13.45 -7.63
CA ALA A 344 -13.99 13.01 -6.35
C ALA A 344 -15.09 12.52 -5.38
N ASP A 345 -16.28 13.08 -5.48
CA ASP A 345 -17.48 12.68 -4.74
C ASP A 345 -17.92 11.24 -5.02
N ARG A 346 -17.53 10.67 -6.17
CA ARG A 346 -17.81 9.29 -6.59
C ARG A 346 -16.73 8.28 -6.21
N VAL A 347 -15.70 8.71 -5.52
CA VAL A 347 -14.66 7.79 -5.05
C VAL A 347 -15.23 6.85 -3.99
N VAL A 348 -15.01 5.54 -4.18
CA VAL A 348 -15.29 4.51 -3.19
C VAL A 348 -14.12 4.45 -2.21
N PRO A 349 -14.28 4.93 -0.95
CA PRO A 349 -13.16 5.02 -0.03
C PRO A 349 -12.78 3.66 0.55
N CYS A 350 -11.49 3.43 0.74
CA CYS A 350 -11.00 2.29 1.50
C CYS A 350 -11.39 2.46 2.98
N VAL A 351 -11.90 1.39 3.58
CA VAL A 351 -12.36 1.36 4.98
C VAL A 351 -11.27 0.98 5.97
N TYR A 352 -10.09 0.60 5.49
CA TYR A 352 -8.93 0.21 6.30
C TYR A 352 -9.19 -0.84 7.38
N ASN A 353 -10.18 -1.72 7.19
CA ASN A 353 -10.46 -2.84 8.10
C ASN A 353 -9.43 -3.99 8.01
N ASN A 354 -8.47 -3.86 7.11
CA ASN A 354 -7.34 -4.79 6.94
C ASN A 354 -7.69 -6.26 6.65
N VAL A 355 -8.90 -6.56 6.19
CA VAL A 355 -9.24 -7.93 5.75
C VAL A 355 -8.35 -8.38 4.59
N CYS A 356 -7.98 -7.49 3.67
CA CYS A 356 -7.03 -7.78 2.60
C CYS A 356 -5.65 -8.19 3.15
N LYS A 357 -5.16 -7.56 4.24
CA LYS A 357 -3.95 -7.94 4.96
C LYS A 357 -4.09 -9.35 5.56
N ALA A 358 -5.18 -9.59 6.30
CA ALA A 358 -5.43 -10.89 6.93
C ALA A 358 -5.56 -12.04 5.92
N LEU A 359 -6.09 -11.77 4.71
CA LEU A 359 -6.14 -12.75 3.63
C LEU A 359 -4.73 -13.08 3.12
N ASP A 360 -3.87 -12.07 2.89
CA ASP A 360 -2.48 -12.28 2.47
C ASP A 360 -1.69 -13.08 3.50
N GLU A 361 -1.80 -12.73 4.77
CA GLU A 361 -1.11 -13.40 5.88
C GLU A 361 -1.49 -14.88 6.04
N ARG A 362 -2.70 -15.24 5.62
CA ARG A 362 -3.22 -16.61 5.62
C ARG A 362 -3.05 -17.33 4.28
N PHE A 363 -2.30 -16.75 3.34
CA PHE A 363 -2.10 -17.28 1.98
C PHE A 363 -3.42 -17.47 1.19
N HIS A 364 -4.44 -16.66 1.52
CA HIS A 364 -5.71 -16.64 0.80
C HIS A 364 -5.70 -15.56 -0.28
N ARG A 365 -6.48 -15.78 -1.34
CA ARG A 365 -6.67 -14.81 -2.43
C ARG A 365 -7.09 -13.45 -1.88
N VAL A 366 -6.25 -12.43 -2.09
CA VAL A 366 -6.46 -11.08 -1.58
C VAL A 366 -7.57 -10.40 -2.37
N ARG A 367 -8.55 -9.85 -1.68
CA ARG A 367 -9.65 -9.08 -2.24
C ARG A 367 -10.10 -7.98 -1.28
N CYS A 368 -10.78 -6.97 -1.82
CA CYS A 368 -11.42 -5.96 -1.01
C CYS A 368 -12.71 -6.51 -0.38
N THR A 369 -12.99 -6.13 0.85
CA THR A 369 -14.27 -6.47 1.52
C THR A 369 -15.47 -5.84 0.85
N LEU A 370 -15.29 -4.75 0.12
CA LEU A 370 -16.35 -4.07 -0.63
C LEU A 370 -16.79 -4.87 -1.87
N TRP A 371 -15.96 -5.80 -2.38
CA TRP A 371 -16.33 -6.63 -3.52
C TRP A 371 -17.19 -7.84 -3.08
N ARG A 372 -17.95 -8.41 -4.02
CA ARG A 372 -18.65 -9.68 -3.76
C ARG A 372 -17.64 -10.78 -3.41
N LYS A 373 -18.05 -11.74 -2.60
CA LYS A 373 -17.13 -12.81 -2.12
C LYS A 373 -16.42 -13.57 -3.23
N ARG A 374 -17.04 -13.73 -4.39
CA ARG A 374 -16.49 -14.44 -5.56
C ARG A 374 -15.57 -13.59 -6.44
N ASP A 375 -15.63 -12.26 -6.31
CA ASP A 375 -14.87 -11.35 -7.19
C ASP A 375 -13.38 -11.35 -6.81
N LEU A 376 -12.52 -11.50 -7.81
CA LEU A 376 -11.06 -11.51 -7.66
C LEU A 376 -10.41 -10.20 -8.14
N HIS A 377 -11.18 -9.32 -8.76
CA HIS A 377 -10.84 -7.94 -9.12
C HIS A 377 -12.02 -7.02 -8.83
N ALA A 378 -11.77 -5.72 -8.80
CA ALA A 378 -12.82 -4.73 -8.61
C ALA A 378 -13.86 -4.86 -9.74
N PRO A 379 -15.16 -4.96 -9.43
CA PRO A 379 -16.20 -5.01 -10.45
C PRO A 379 -16.20 -3.71 -11.28
N GLU A 380 -16.59 -3.84 -12.54
CA GLU A 380 -16.84 -2.67 -13.39
C GLU A 380 -18.13 -1.98 -12.91
N PRO A 381 -18.14 -0.64 -12.80
CA PRO A 381 -19.38 0.08 -12.50
C PRO A 381 -20.40 -0.12 -13.63
N PRO A 382 -21.70 -0.22 -13.31
CA PRO A 382 -22.74 -0.33 -14.34
C PRO A 382 -22.73 0.91 -15.24
N ARG A 383 -23.21 0.74 -16.47
CA ARG A 383 -23.35 1.86 -17.42
C ARG A 383 -24.41 2.84 -16.97
N ASP A 384 -25.50 2.34 -16.42
CA ASP A 384 -26.52 3.13 -15.72
C ASP A 384 -26.05 3.36 -14.26
N ARG A 385 -25.93 4.61 -13.89
CA ARG A 385 -25.32 5.08 -12.62
C ARG A 385 -26.34 5.86 -11.80
N SER A 386 -27.52 5.29 -11.56
CA SER A 386 -28.45 5.88 -10.60
C SER A 386 -27.88 5.86 -9.18
N ALA A 387 -28.01 6.96 -8.46
CA ALA A 387 -27.64 7.01 -7.05
C ALA A 387 -28.62 6.12 -6.24
N PRO A 388 -28.15 5.41 -5.21
CA PRO A 388 -29.04 4.74 -4.28
C PRO A 388 -30.01 5.74 -3.65
N SER A 389 -31.24 5.32 -3.36
CA SER A 389 -32.24 6.12 -2.68
C SER A 389 -32.67 5.46 -1.38
N TRP A 390 -32.90 6.27 -0.36
CA TRP A 390 -33.47 5.78 0.88
C TRP A 390 -34.94 5.43 0.70
N PRO A 391 -35.44 4.38 1.40
CA PRO A 391 -36.89 4.14 1.46
C PRO A 391 -37.63 5.34 2.05
N ASP A 392 -38.91 5.47 1.73
CA ASP A 392 -39.78 6.50 2.31
C ASP A 392 -39.76 6.41 3.84
N ALA A 393 -39.70 7.56 4.52
CA ALA A 393 -39.62 7.66 5.98
C ALA A 393 -38.40 6.96 6.62
N ALA A 394 -37.31 6.77 5.87
CA ALA A 394 -36.05 6.23 6.42
C ALA A 394 -35.51 7.10 7.56
N THR A 395 -35.07 6.46 8.63
CA THR A 395 -34.44 7.11 9.80
C THR A 395 -33.24 6.33 10.29
N LEU A 396 -32.24 7.04 10.87
CA LEU A 396 -31.18 6.43 11.65
C LEU A 396 -31.67 6.08 13.06
N ARG A 397 -31.28 4.89 13.52
CA ARG A 397 -31.46 4.50 14.91
C ARG A 397 -30.09 4.43 15.60
N LEU A 398 -30.01 5.04 16.77
CA LEU A 398 -28.79 5.03 17.59
C LEU A 398 -29.10 4.35 18.92
N SER A 399 -28.22 3.50 19.41
CA SER A 399 -28.30 2.89 20.73
C SER A 399 -26.91 2.74 21.34
N GLU A 400 -26.83 2.82 22.66
CA GLU A 400 -25.60 2.52 23.39
C GLU A 400 -25.52 1.03 23.70
N ILE A 401 -24.38 0.39 23.33
CA ILE A 401 -24.13 -1.03 23.59
C ILE A 401 -22.71 -1.19 24.11
N GLN A 402 -22.56 -1.54 25.37
CA GLN A 402 -21.25 -1.81 25.99
C GLN A 402 -20.24 -0.65 25.79
N GLY A 403 -20.67 0.57 26.01
CA GLY A 403 -19.83 1.77 25.84
C GLY A 403 -19.50 2.12 24.39
N ARG A 404 -20.23 1.57 23.42
CA ARG A 404 -20.14 1.90 21.98
C ARG A 404 -21.46 2.49 21.50
N VAL A 405 -21.42 3.20 20.39
CA VAL A 405 -22.64 3.63 19.71
C VAL A 405 -22.93 2.66 18.55
N ARG A 406 -24.07 2.00 18.62
CA ARG A 406 -24.62 1.28 17.48
C ARG A 406 -25.42 2.22 16.60
N VAL A 407 -25.06 2.27 15.34
CA VAL A 407 -25.76 3.04 14.28
C VAL A 407 -26.44 2.02 13.37
N GLU A 408 -27.76 2.13 13.18
CA GLU A 408 -28.55 1.24 12.32
C GLU A 408 -29.34 2.07 11.30
N TRP A 409 -29.48 1.54 10.10
CA TRP A 409 -30.15 2.20 8.96
C TRP A 409 -30.94 1.20 8.11
N PRO A 410 -31.97 1.64 7.36
CA PRO A 410 -32.70 0.81 6.45
C PRO A 410 -31.90 0.50 5.19
N ASP A 411 -32.26 -0.56 4.49
CA ASP A 411 -31.64 -0.94 3.22
C ASP A 411 -32.03 0.04 2.10
N ALA A 412 -31.04 0.67 1.47
CA ALA A 412 -31.18 1.50 0.29
C ALA A 412 -30.82 0.75 -1.01
N SER A 413 -30.73 -0.56 -0.97
CA SER A 413 -30.25 -1.40 -2.09
C SER A 413 -28.90 -0.95 -2.66
N ALA A 414 -28.03 -0.44 -1.79
CA ALA A 414 -26.77 0.18 -2.13
C ALA A 414 -25.64 -0.86 -2.29
N TYR A 415 -24.57 -0.47 -2.98
CA TYR A 415 -23.32 -1.22 -2.99
C TYR A 415 -22.63 -1.19 -1.61
N GLY A 416 -22.74 -0.06 -0.92
CA GLY A 416 -22.23 0.12 0.44
C GLY A 416 -22.75 1.38 1.09
N TYR A 417 -22.37 1.57 2.36
CA TYR A 417 -22.76 2.71 3.18
C TYR A 417 -21.53 3.34 3.82
N MET A 418 -21.44 4.65 3.79
CA MET A 418 -20.45 5.44 4.52
C MET A 418 -21.09 5.93 5.82
N VAL A 419 -20.43 5.67 6.95
CA VAL A 419 -20.83 6.19 8.26
C VAL A 419 -19.99 7.43 8.57
N LEU A 420 -20.66 8.53 8.81
CA LEU A 420 -20.06 9.81 9.15
C LEU A 420 -20.42 10.14 10.61
N ARG A 421 -19.47 10.72 11.34
CA ARG A 421 -19.65 11.17 12.71
C ARG A 421 -19.11 12.58 12.87
N ARG A 422 -19.78 13.39 13.69
CA ARG A 422 -19.19 14.60 14.26
C ARG A 422 -19.33 14.62 15.77
N GLU A 423 -18.41 15.29 16.42
CA GLU A 423 -18.42 15.59 17.85
C GLU A 423 -18.72 17.07 18.03
N GLY A 424 -19.74 17.40 18.83
CA GLY A 424 -20.17 18.77 19.07
C GLY A 424 -20.58 19.47 17.77
N THR A 425 -19.97 20.63 17.47
CA THR A 425 -20.24 21.46 16.29
C THR A 425 -19.22 21.30 15.16
N GLY A 426 -18.31 20.31 15.27
CA GLY A 426 -17.30 20.04 14.24
C GLY A 426 -17.89 19.55 12.92
N PRO A 427 -17.07 19.38 11.88
CA PRO A 427 -17.50 18.81 10.61
C PRO A 427 -17.80 17.31 10.76
N PHE A 428 -18.67 16.77 9.89
CA PHE A 428 -18.84 15.34 9.75
C PHE A 428 -17.58 14.71 9.15
N VAL A 429 -17.06 13.68 9.83
CA VAL A 429 -15.87 12.93 9.42
C VAL A 429 -16.28 11.50 9.07
N HIS A 430 -15.81 10.99 7.95
CA HIS A 430 -16.01 9.60 7.56
C HIS A 430 -15.23 8.69 8.52
N ILE A 431 -15.93 7.87 9.29
CA ILE A 431 -15.34 6.98 10.30
C ILE A 431 -15.25 5.54 9.83
N ASP A 432 -16.22 5.05 9.05
CA ASP A 432 -16.21 3.70 8.50
C ASP A 432 -17.12 3.58 7.27
N SER A 433 -17.03 2.42 6.59
CA SER A 433 -17.96 2.03 5.52
C SER A 433 -18.41 0.58 5.72
N ALA A 434 -19.67 0.34 5.44
CA ALA A 434 -20.28 -0.97 5.49
C ALA A 434 -20.63 -1.49 4.10
N ARG A 435 -20.67 -2.82 3.90
CA ARG A 435 -21.20 -3.42 2.67
C ARG A 435 -22.70 -3.24 2.58
N GLY A 436 -23.25 -3.27 1.36
CA GLY A 436 -24.68 -3.10 1.12
C GLY A 436 -25.60 -4.05 1.91
N VAL A 437 -25.09 -5.21 2.34
CA VAL A 437 -25.82 -6.15 3.19
C VAL A 437 -25.69 -5.89 4.68
N ALA A 438 -24.79 -4.99 5.09
CA ALA A 438 -24.58 -4.64 6.48
C ALA A 438 -25.33 -3.33 6.78
N LEU A 439 -26.38 -3.43 7.57
CA LEU A 439 -27.29 -2.31 7.88
C LEU A 439 -27.03 -1.74 9.28
N ARG A 440 -25.84 -1.97 9.81
CA ARG A 440 -25.41 -1.46 11.12
C ARG A 440 -23.91 -1.30 11.20
N PHE A 441 -23.48 -0.43 12.11
CA PHE A 441 -22.09 -0.21 12.50
C PHE A 441 -21.99 0.05 14.01
N ASP A 442 -21.02 -0.54 14.70
CA ASP A 442 -20.75 -0.33 16.11
C ASP A 442 -19.50 0.54 16.27
N ASP A 443 -19.70 1.82 16.60
CA ASP A 443 -18.61 2.78 16.80
C ASP A 443 -17.98 2.61 18.19
N ALA A 444 -16.73 2.15 18.21
CA ALA A 444 -15.92 2.01 19.43
C ALA A 444 -15.03 3.24 19.69
N GLY A 445 -15.00 4.23 18.79
CA GLY A 445 -14.19 5.44 18.90
C GLY A 445 -14.89 6.58 19.65
N VAL A 446 -15.76 6.26 20.59
CA VAL A 446 -16.57 7.21 21.37
C VAL A 446 -16.22 7.10 22.87
N THR A 447 -16.40 8.21 23.59
CA THR A 447 -16.22 8.29 25.06
C THR A 447 -17.46 8.89 25.70
N SER A 448 -17.67 8.66 27.00
CA SER A 448 -18.74 9.31 27.76
C SER A 448 -18.52 10.83 27.84
N GLY A 449 -19.62 11.59 27.81
CA GLY A 449 -19.64 13.04 27.98
C GLY A 449 -19.93 13.82 26.69
N PRO A 450 -19.16 13.69 25.59
CA PRO A 450 -19.44 14.39 24.35
C PRO A 450 -20.79 13.99 23.73
N ARG A 451 -21.38 14.93 22.96
CA ARG A 451 -22.51 14.65 22.07
C ARG A 451 -21.97 14.27 20.71
N TYR A 452 -22.35 13.08 20.25
CA TYR A 452 -22.03 12.59 18.91
C TYR A 452 -23.27 12.67 18.01
N GLU A 453 -23.04 13.05 16.76
CA GLU A 453 -24.05 13.02 15.71
C GLU A 453 -23.55 12.16 14.55
N TYR A 454 -24.49 11.40 13.96
CA TYR A 454 -24.21 10.46 12.89
C TYR A 454 -25.05 10.76 11.65
N GLU A 455 -24.42 10.58 10.49
CA GLU A 455 -25.06 10.49 9.19
C GLU A 455 -24.61 9.23 8.47
N VAL A 456 -25.46 8.67 7.62
CA VAL A 456 -25.11 7.56 6.74
C VAL A 456 -25.42 7.95 5.30
N VAL A 457 -24.47 7.70 4.41
CA VAL A 457 -24.60 7.93 2.96
C VAL A 457 -24.51 6.58 2.25
N ALA A 458 -25.55 6.22 1.53
CA ALA A 458 -25.54 5.05 0.65
C ALA A 458 -24.79 5.39 -0.65
N TYR A 459 -24.02 4.44 -1.20
CA TYR A 459 -23.32 4.64 -2.47
C TYR A 459 -23.44 3.44 -3.40
N GLY A 460 -23.50 3.73 -4.71
CA GLY A 460 -23.50 2.76 -5.78
C GLY A 460 -22.11 2.23 -6.11
N LEU A 461 -22.02 1.24 -7.00
CA LEU A 461 -20.76 0.64 -7.46
C LEU A 461 -19.86 1.65 -8.19
N GLY A 462 -20.42 2.64 -8.87
CA GLY A 462 -19.69 3.73 -9.50
C GLY A 462 -19.37 4.89 -8.55
N GLY A 463 -19.76 4.78 -7.27
CA GLY A 463 -19.57 5.80 -6.24
C GLY A 463 -20.66 6.87 -6.20
N GLU A 464 -21.75 6.73 -6.98
CA GLU A 464 -22.94 7.62 -6.89
C GLU A 464 -23.49 7.56 -5.47
N ARG A 465 -23.83 8.72 -4.89
CA ARG A 465 -24.21 8.85 -3.48
C ARG A 465 -25.65 9.29 -3.32
N SER A 466 -26.32 8.71 -2.32
CA SER A 466 -27.58 9.24 -1.81
C SER A 466 -27.39 10.57 -1.08
N PRO A 467 -28.43 11.35 -0.86
CA PRO A 467 -28.45 12.32 0.23
C PRO A 467 -28.11 11.64 1.57
N PRO A 468 -27.48 12.35 2.53
CA PRO A 468 -27.25 11.81 3.86
C PRO A 468 -28.56 11.43 4.55
N LEU A 469 -28.60 10.29 5.22
CA LEU A 469 -29.63 9.92 6.18
C LEU A 469 -29.21 10.39 7.56
N GLY A 470 -30.02 11.15 8.25
CA GLY A 470 -29.69 11.80 9.51
C GLY A 470 -29.71 13.32 9.39
N PRO A 471 -29.07 14.08 10.32
CA PRO A 471 -28.32 13.56 11.45
C PRO A 471 -29.17 12.99 12.57
N ALA A 472 -28.65 11.96 13.26
CA ALA A 472 -29.18 11.49 14.53
C ALA A 472 -28.13 11.68 15.65
N ALA A 473 -28.55 11.99 16.86
CA ALA A 473 -27.65 12.36 17.95
C ALA A 473 -27.79 11.46 19.17
N ILE A 474 -26.64 11.21 19.84
CA ILE A 474 -26.57 10.43 21.09
C ILE A 474 -25.51 11.00 22.03
N ARG A 475 -25.72 10.82 23.35
CA ARG A 475 -24.68 10.93 24.37
C ARG A 475 -24.58 9.61 25.11
N LEU A 476 -23.36 9.15 25.32
CA LEU A 476 -23.14 7.98 26.17
C LEU A 476 -23.34 8.35 27.63
N GLY A 477 -24.16 7.57 28.36
CA GLY A 477 -24.29 7.66 29.78
C GLY A 477 -22.96 7.35 30.47
N GLY A 478 -22.57 8.10 31.49
CA GLY A 478 -21.47 7.73 32.37
C GLY A 478 -21.82 6.41 33.05
N ILE A 479 -20.89 5.45 33.04
CA ILE A 479 -21.02 4.28 33.95
C ILE A 479 -20.91 4.86 35.36
N HIS A 480 -22.05 4.98 36.05
CA HIS A 480 -22.04 5.16 37.51
C HIS A 480 -21.52 3.83 38.08
N GLY A 481 -20.22 3.83 38.44
CA GLY A 481 -19.57 2.74 39.16
C GLY A 481 -20.04 2.64 40.61
#